data_7213e46d287f288fc8078fd00afcec01
#
_entry.id   7213e46d287f288fc8078fd00afcec01
#
_cell.length_a   1.000
_cell.length_b   1.000
_cell.length_c   1.000
_cell.angle_alpha   90.00
_cell.angle_beta   90.00
_cell.angle_gamma   90.00
#
_symmetry.space_group_name_H-M   'P 1'
#
loop_
_entity.id
_entity.type
_entity.pdbx_description
1 polymer ?
#
loop_
_entity_poly.entity_id
_entity_poly.type
_entity_poly.pdbx_seq_one_letter_code
_entity_poly.pdbx_strand_id
1 'polypeptide(L)'
;MAARLSRLVPKAEMLRHDQAAEARQLVLQLEAASPRLVGQMLALIDRRTVAEKGWSFVMLSPAQNRLVVRWINDNAKRPRISAALWAECFCHMRTDTGEVCMTRQEMAEAVQALPQDISTALTELHAMGALIRRKEGRDVRWFMNPRVGTHLTGLAREKAQKAAPPLLDVIEGGRGR
;
A
#
# COMPACT_ATOMS: atom_id res chain seq x y z
N MET A 1 -2.07 -0.62 39.96
CA MET A 1 -1.73 0.56 39.13
C MET A 1 -1.50 0.07 37.70
N ALA A 2 -2.40 0.41 36.76
CA ALA A 2 -2.25 0.02 35.35
C ALA A 2 -1.26 1.00 34.67
N ALA A 3 -0.16 0.48 34.15
CA ALA A 3 0.80 1.24 33.38
C ALA A 3 0.13 1.74 32.09
N ARG A 4 -0.04 3.05 31.94
CA ARG A 4 -0.49 3.67 30.70
C ARG A 4 0.67 3.58 29.69
N LEU A 5 0.56 2.68 28.75
CA LEU A 5 1.42 2.64 27.56
C LEU A 5 1.08 3.89 26.71
N SER A 6 1.79 4.97 26.92
CA SER A 6 1.77 6.11 25.99
C SER A 6 2.60 5.72 24.77
N ARG A 7 1.97 5.65 23.60
CA ARG A 7 2.65 5.47 22.31
C ARG A 7 3.56 6.68 22.11
N LEU A 8 4.87 6.45 22.20
CA LEU A 8 5.86 7.44 21.81
C LEU A 8 5.81 7.55 20.28
N VAL A 9 5.10 8.57 19.80
CA VAL A 9 5.15 8.93 18.38
C VAL A 9 6.54 9.52 18.13
N PRO A 10 7.33 8.99 17.19
CA PRO A 10 8.63 9.54 16.89
C PRO A 10 8.52 11.02 16.53
N LYS A 11 9.44 11.84 17.00
CA LYS A 11 9.46 13.30 16.76
C LYS A 11 9.41 13.63 15.25
N ALA A 12 10.00 12.77 14.43
CA ALA A 12 9.95 12.87 12.97
C ALA A 12 8.54 12.65 12.38
N GLU A 13 7.73 11.79 12.98
CA GLU A 13 6.33 11.56 12.57
C GLU A 13 5.44 12.75 12.92
N MET A 14 5.60 13.32 14.12
CA MET A 14 4.90 14.55 14.52
C MET A 14 5.24 15.70 13.55
N LEU A 15 6.53 15.89 13.23
CA LEU A 15 6.97 16.95 12.33
C LEU A 15 6.38 16.79 10.91
N ARG A 16 6.28 15.57 10.41
CA ARG A 16 5.66 15.27 9.10
C ARG A 16 4.15 15.55 9.11
N HIS A 17 3.48 15.23 10.21
CA HIS A 17 2.05 15.49 10.38
C HIS A 17 1.76 16.99 10.37
N ASP A 18 2.52 17.76 11.15
CA ASP A 18 2.37 19.22 11.24
C ASP A 18 2.66 19.88 9.88
N GLN A 19 3.72 19.46 9.19
CA GLN A 19 4.05 19.94 7.84
C GLN A 19 2.98 19.61 6.80
N ALA A 20 2.36 18.43 6.88
CA ALA A 20 1.29 18.05 5.97
C ALA A 20 0.00 18.85 6.24
N ALA A 21 -0.32 19.14 7.51
CA ALA A 21 -1.46 19.97 7.89
C ALA A 21 -1.27 21.42 7.41
N GLU A 22 -0.07 21.97 7.58
CA GLU A 22 0.29 23.30 7.12
C GLU A 22 0.24 23.42 5.58
N ALA A 23 0.84 22.44 4.88
CA ALA A 23 0.78 22.37 3.42
C ALA A 23 -0.67 22.29 2.91
N ARG A 24 -1.53 21.55 3.60
CA ARG A 24 -2.96 21.43 3.25
C ARG A 24 -3.68 22.77 3.38
N GLN A 25 -3.42 23.53 4.45
CA GLN A 25 -4.00 24.86 4.65
C GLN A 25 -3.56 25.84 3.56
N LEU A 26 -2.28 25.83 3.19
CA LEU A 26 -1.74 26.67 2.11
C LEU A 26 -2.37 26.32 0.76
N VAL A 27 -2.54 25.04 0.48
CA VAL A 27 -3.17 24.60 -0.80
C VAL A 27 -4.63 25.00 -0.86
N LEU A 28 -5.38 24.92 0.25
CA LEU A 28 -6.80 25.34 0.30
C LEU A 28 -6.97 26.84 0.05
N GLN A 29 -5.99 27.68 0.40
CA GLN A 29 -6.05 29.12 0.10
C GLN A 29 -5.98 29.41 -1.40
N LEU A 30 -5.51 28.47 -2.21
CA LEU A 30 -5.45 28.60 -3.67
C LEU A 30 -6.70 28.08 -4.40
N GLU A 31 -7.72 27.62 -3.68
CA GLU A 31 -8.92 26.98 -4.23
C GLU A 31 -9.68 27.91 -5.20
N ALA A 32 -9.76 29.21 -4.88
CA ALA A 32 -10.39 30.21 -5.73
C ALA A 32 -9.65 30.43 -7.06
N ALA A 33 -8.36 30.18 -7.11
CA ALA A 33 -7.55 30.41 -8.32
C ALA A 33 -7.55 29.20 -9.28
N SER A 34 -7.55 27.96 -8.77
CA SER A 34 -7.56 26.76 -9.59
C SER A 34 -8.04 25.52 -8.84
N PRO A 35 -9.35 25.24 -8.80
CA PRO A 35 -9.92 24.09 -8.07
C PRO A 35 -9.34 22.74 -8.48
N ARG A 36 -9.03 22.59 -9.79
CA ARG A 36 -8.45 21.35 -10.32
C ARG A 36 -7.02 21.10 -9.80
N LEU A 37 -6.20 22.14 -9.77
CA LEU A 37 -4.82 22.05 -9.27
C LEU A 37 -4.82 21.77 -7.77
N VAL A 38 -5.67 22.45 -7.03
CA VAL A 38 -5.86 22.23 -5.57
C VAL A 38 -6.24 20.78 -5.30
N GLY A 39 -7.21 20.23 -6.04
CA GLY A 39 -7.59 18.82 -5.91
C GLY A 39 -6.41 17.85 -6.13
N GLN A 40 -5.57 18.11 -7.12
CA GLN A 40 -4.37 17.31 -7.38
C GLN A 40 -3.33 17.42 -6.26
N MET A 41 -3.09 18.63 -5.76
CA MET A 41 -2.14 18.87 -4.67
C MET A 41 -2.61 18.25 -3.35
N LEU A 42 -3.91 18.38 -3.02
CA LEU A 42 -4.50 17.72 -1.85
C LEU A 42 -4.38 16.19 -1.95
N ALA A 43 -4.62 15.62 -3.13
CA ALA A 43 -4.44 14.19 -3.36
C ALA A 43 -3.00 13.72 -3.14
N LEU A 44 -2.00 14.55 -3.49
CA LEU A 44 -0.59 14.27 -3.24
C LEU A 44 -0.24 14.32 -1.76
N ILE A 45 -0.76 15.33 -1.03
CA ILE A 45 -0.59 15.45 0.41
C ILE A 45 -1.23 14.24 1.10
N ASP A 46 -2.48 13.91 0.74
CA ASP A 46 -3.21 12.78 1.31
C ASP A 46 -2.51 11.44 1.08
N ARG A 47 -1.85 11.25 -0.05
CA ARG A 47 -1.06 10.03 -0.30
C ARG A 47 0.05 9.83 0.72
N ARG A 48 0.71 10.91 1.14
CA ARG A 48 1.83 10.84 2.09
C ARG A 48 1.39 10.74 3.55
N THR A 49 0.13 11.09 3.85
CA THR A 49 -0.38 11.15 5.23
C THR A 49 -1.35 10.02 5.58
N VAL A 50 -1.57 9.05 4.68
CA VAL A 50 -2.55 7.95 4.88
C VAL A 50 -2.22 7.09 6.11
N ALA A 51 -0.96 6.83 6.37
CA ALA A 51 -0.55 6.04 7.53
C ALA A 51 -0.81 6.71 8.89
N GLU A 52 -1.08 8.02 8.90
CA GLU A 52 -1.17 8.84 10.10
C GLU A 52 -2.61 9.07 10.60
N LYS A 53 -3.63 8.71 9.80
CA LYS A 53 -5.04 9.02 10.07
C LYS A 53 -5.77 8.07 11.04
N GLY A 54 -5.07 7.49 11.99
CA GLY A 54 -5.69 6.66 13.02
C GLY A 54 -5.94 5.22 12.58
N TRP A 55 -6.83 4.51 13.28
CA TRP A 55 -7.14 3.11 12.99
C TRP A 55 -7.82 2.98 11.64
N SER A 56 -7.17 2.28 10.70
CA SER A 56 -7.77 1.86 9.44
C SER A 56 -8.01 0.35 9.48
N PHE A 57 -9.18 -0.08 9.01
CA PHE A 57 -9.51 -1.49 8.94
C PHE A 57 -9.35 -1.98 7.51
N VAL A 58 -8.50 -2.97 7.30
CA VAL A 58 -8.38 -3.69 6.05
C VAL A 58 -9.17 -4.98 6.16
N MET A 59 -10.16 -5.17 5.30
CA MET A 59 -10.81 -6.46 5.15
C MET A 59 -9.90 -7.35 4.30
N LEU A 60 -9.36 -8.39 4.93
CA LEU A 60 -8.46 -9.33 4.30
C LEU A 60 -9.22 -10.62 3.97
N SER A 61 -9.05 -11.16 2.77
CA SER A 61 -9.46 -12.51 2.44
C SER A 61 -8.44 -13.51 2.99
N PRO A 62 -8.76 -14.31 4.03
CA PRO A 62 -7.78 -15.21 4.61
C PRO A 62 -7.23 -16.24 3.61
N ALA A 63 -8.10 -16.74 2.73
CA ALA A 63 -7.73 -17.73 1.71
C ALA A 63 -6.75 -17.12 0.70
N GLN A 64 -7.07 -15.93 0.15
CA GLN A 64 -6.22 -15.27 -0.83
C GLN A 64 -4.89 -14.82 -0.22
N ASN A 65 -4.91 -14.26 1.00
CA ASN A 65 -3.67 -13.88 1.68
C ASN A 65 -2.77 -15.09 1.95
N ARG A 66 -3.36 -16.25 2.33
CA ARG A 66 -2.59 -17.50 2.49
C ARG A 66 -1.89 -17.88 1.20
N LEU A 67 -2.55 -17.76 0.05
CA LEU A 67 -1.95 -18.04 -1.26
C LEU A 67 -0.77 -17.10 -1.54
N VAL A 68 -0.92 -15.80 -1.24
CA VAL A 68 0.17 -14.83 -1.41
C VAL A 68 1.37 -15.21 -0.55
N VAL A 69 1.15 -15.44 0.75
CA VAL A 69 2.24 -15.78 1.70
C VAL A 69 2.93 -17.09 1.30
N ARG A 70 2.16 -18.11 0.91
CA ARG A 70 2.72 -19.38 0.44
C ARG A 70 3.56 -19.19 -0.81
N TRP A 71 3.03 -18.45 -1.79
CA TRP A 71 3.75 -18.15 -3.03
C TRP A 71 5.06 -17.40 -2.76
N ILE A 72 5.05 -16.41 -1.87
CA ILE A 72 6.27 -15.68 -1.47
C ILE A 72 7.32 -16.65 -0.94
N ASN A 73 6.93 -17.55 -0.03
CA ASN A 73 7.88 -18.49 0.57
C ASN A 73 8.46 -19.48 -0.45
N ASP A 74 7.65 -19.91 -1.42
CA ASP A 74 8.02 -20.97 -2.35
C ASP A 74 8.72 -20.44 -3.61
N ASN A 75 8.45 -19.20 -4.04
CA ASN A 75 8.84 -18.70 -5.35
C ASN A 75 9.62 -17.39 -5.34
N ALA A 76 9.52 -16.57 -4.30
CA ALA A 76 10.20 -15.27 -4.29
C ALA A 76 11.71 -15.44 -4.20
N LYS A 77 12.47 -14.62 -4.94
CA LYS A 77 13.94 -14.62 -4.90
C LYS A 77 14.48 -14.27 -3.53
N ARG A 78 13.76 -13.40 -2.80
CA ARG A 78 14.11 -12.96 -1.44
C ARG A 78 12.88 -13.02 -0.53
N PRO A 79 12.46 -14.21 -0.09
CA PRO A 79 11.19 -14.41 0.63
C PRO A 79 11.01 -13.51 1.83
N ARG A 80 12.07 -13.29 2.63
CA ARG A 80 12.01 -12.42 3.82
C ARG A 80 11.70 -10.96 3.46
N ILE A 81 12.33 -10.42 2.42
CA ILE A 81 12.10 -9.05 1.96
C ILE A 81 10.70 -8.93 1.37
N SER A 82 10.30 -9.86 0.52
CA SER A 82 8.97 -9.88 -0.10
C SER A 82 7.86 -10.01 0.93
N ALA A 83 8.05 -10.82 1.98
CA ALA A 83 7.09 -10.96 3.07
C ALA A 83 7.00 -9.70 3.94
N ALA A 84 8.14 -9.08 4.28
CA ALA A 84 8.16 -7.83 5.02
C ALA A 84 7.49 -6.70 4.22
N LEU A 85 7.83 -6.57 2.94
CA LEU A 85 7.21 -5.59 2.05
C LEU A 85 5.70 -5.83 1.90
N TRP A 86 5.27 -7.10 1.82
CA TRP A 86 3.85 -7.45 1.78
C TRP A 86 3.10 -6.95 3.02
N ALA A 87 3.69 -7.10 4.21
CA ALA A 87 3.12 -6.59 5.44
C ALA A 87 3.03 -5.06 5.46
N GLU A 88 4.08 -4.35 5.01
CA GLU A 88 4.11 -2.89 4.91
C GLU A 88 3.05 -2.34 3.96
N CYS A 89 2.72 -3.07 2.87
CA CYS A 89 1.69 -2.64 1.94
C CYS A 89 0.33 -2.42 2.60
N PHE A 90 -0.02 -3.18 3.65
CA PHE A 90 -1.28 -2.99 4.38
C PHE A 90 -1.26 -1.76 5.27
N CYS A 91 -0.10 -1.44 5.87
CA CYS A 91 0.06 -0.29 6.75
C CYS A 91 -0.03 1.04 6.01
N HIS A 92 0.32 1.04 4.72
CA HIS A 92 0.42 2.22 3.89
C HIS A 92 -0.61 2.27 2.75
N MET A 93 -1.67 1.47 2.85
CA MET A 93 -2.72 1.41 1.85
C MET A 93 -3.78 2.49 2.07
N ARG A 94 -4.11 3.24 1.03
CA ARG A 94 -5.21 4.21 1.05
C ARG A 94 -6.56 3.51 1.18
N THR A 95 -7.43 4.10 2.00
CA THR A 95 -8.76 3.55 2.29
C THR A 95 -9.75 3.68 1.13
N ASP A 96 -9.56 4.67 0.26
CA ASP A 96 -10.46 4.96 -0.87
C ASP A 96 -10.09 4.23 -2.17
N THR A 97 -8.79 4.10 -2.44
CA THR A 97 -8.29 3.58 -3.72
C THR A 97 -7.56 2.24 -3.62
N GLY A 98 -7.11 1.87 -2.42
CA GLY A 98 -6.22 0.73 -2.23
C GLY A 98 -4.78 0.98 -2.70
N GLU A 99 -4.42 2.25 -3.01
CA GLU A 99 -3.06 2.63 -3.41
C GLU A 99 -2.09 2.48 -2.24
N VAL A 100 -0.94 1.86 -2.49
CA VAL A 100 0.17 1.77 -1.52
C VAL A 100 0.97 3.06 -1.60
N CYS A 101 0.84 3.90 -0.57
CA CYS A 101 1.39 5.26 -0.54
C CYS A 101 2.80 5.31 0.02
N MET A 102 3.70 4.58 -0.62
CA MET A 102 5.13 4.60 -0.32
C MET A 102 5.94 4.74 -1.60
N THR A 103 7.00 5.52 -1.52
CA THR A 103 8.04 5.52 -2.55
C THR A 103 8.90 4.25 -2.40
N ARG A 104 9.64 3.91 -3.46
CA ARG A 104 10.56 2.76 -3.41
C ARG A 104 11.63 2.91 -2.34
N GLN A 105 12.08 4.13 -2.09
CA GLN A 105 13.05 4.44 -1.05
C GLN A 105 12.47 4.21 0.34
N GLU A 106 11.26 4.73 0.60
CA GLU A 106 10.56 4.52 1.88
C GLU A 106 10.29 3.02 2.14
N MET A 107 9.92 2.26 1.10
CA MET A 107 9.77 0.81 1.21
C MET A 107 11.09 0.12 1.58
N ALA A 108 12.20 0.55 0.96
CA ALA A 108 13.53 0.00 1.23
C ALA A 108 13.97 0.26 2.66
N GLU A 109 13.74 1.46 3.16
CA GLU A 109 14.02 1.85 4.54
C GLU A 109 13.17 1.06 5.55
N ALA A 110 11.84 0.94 5.28
CA ALA A 110 10.92 0.23 6.16
C ALA A 110 11.27 -1.25 6.35
N VAL A 111 11.69 -1.92 5.28
CA VAL A 111 12.05 -3.35 5.33
C VAL A 111 13.56 -3.61 5.45
N GLN A 112 14.37 -2.56 5.62
CA GLN A 112 15.83 -2.60 5.73
C GLN A 112 16.50 -3.37 4.58
N ALA A 113 16.10 -3.04 3.34
CA ALA A 113 16.55 -3.69 2.12
C ALA A 113 17.08 -2.67 1.10
N LEU A 114 17.73 -3.14 0.04
CA LEU A 114 18.16 -2.28 -1.05
C LEU A 114 16.98 -1.94 -1.98
N PRO A 115 16.93 -0.72 -2.58
CA PRO A 115 15.86 -0.34 -3.51
C PRO A 115 15.68 -1.28 -4.71
N GLN A 116 16.76 -1.93 -5.17
CA GLN A 116 16.70 -2.94 -6.22
C GLN A 116 15.96 -4.22 -5.79
N ASP A 117 16.10 -4.61 -4.52
CA ASP A 117 15.39 -5.77 -3.96
C ASP A 117 13.89 -5.48 -3.82
N ILE A 118 13.54 -4.26 -3.43
CA ILE A 118 12.15 -3.79 -3.43
C ILE A 118 11.56 -3.82 -4.84
N SER A 119 12.32 -3.38 -5.84
CA SER A 119 11.86 -3.43 -7.25
C SER A 119 11.59 -4.86 -7.70
N THR A 120 12.42 -5.81 -7.28
CA THR A 120 12.24 -7.23 -7.55
C THR A 120 11.00 -7.77 -6.85
N ALA A 121 10.86 -7.52 -5.54
CA ALA A 121 9.72 -7.97 -4.74
C ALA A 121 8.38 -7.39 -5.26
N LEU A 122 8.33 -6.10 -5.62
CA LEU A 122 7.15 -5.47 -6.22
C LEU A 122 6.77 -6.12 -7.56
N THR A 123 7.76 -6.45 -8.38
CA THR A 123 7.54 -7.13 -9.66
C THR A 123 7.01 -8.54 -9.47
N GLU A 124 7.53 -9.26 -8.49
CA GLU A 124 7.09 -10.62 -8.13
C GLU A 124 5.66 -10.61 -7.57
N LEU A 125 5.34 -9.71 -6.63
CA LEU A 125 4.00 -9.53 -6.08
C LEU A 125 2.97 -9.12 -7.15
N HIS A 126 3.40 -8.34 -8.14
CA HIS A 126 2.58 -8.00 -9.29
C HIS A 126 2.36 -9.19 -10.22
N ALA A 127 3.41 -9.95 -10.52
CA ALA A 127 3.34 -11.11 -11.39
C ALA A 127 2.37 -12.18 -10.87
N MET A 128 2.32 -12.38 -9.54
CA MET A 128 1.33 -13.26 -8.93
C MET A 128 -0.06 -12.65 -8.77
N GLY A 129 -0.24 -11.36 -9.07
CA GLY A 129 -1.52 -10.67 -8.97
C GLY A 129 -1.86 -10.13 -7.57
N ALA A 130 -0.95 -10.19 -6.59
CA ALA A 130 -1.17 -9.64 -5.25
C ALA A 130 -1.22 -8.11 -5.24
N LEU A 131 -0.38 -7.47 -6.07
CA LEU A 131 -0.39 -6.04 -6.33
C LEU A 131 -0.76 -5.75 -7.79
N ILE A 132 -1.43 -4.63 -7.99
CA ILE A 132 -1.79 -4.11 -9.31
C ILE A 132 -0.91 -2.91 -9.60
N ARG A 133 -0.19 -2.97 -10.71
CA ARG A 133 0.65 -1.87 -11.19
C ARG A 133 -0.15 -0.98 -12.13
N ARG A 134 -0.15 0.32 -11.88
CA ARG A 134 -0.70 1.32 -12.80
C ARG A 134 0.38 2.33 -13.17
N LYS A 135 0.43 2.68 -14.45
CA LYS A 135 1.34 3.71 -14.96
C LYS A 135 0.53 4.96 -15.25
N GLU A 136 0.89 6.07 -14.63
CA GLU A 136 0.30 7.39 -14.86
C GLU A 136 1.41 8.34 -15.33
N GLY A 137 1.49 8.55 -16.65
CA GLY A 137 2.60 9.30 -17.23
C GLY A 137 3.95 8.62 -17.01
N ARG A 138 4.84 9.28 -16.27
CA ARG A 138 6.17 8.74 -15.89
C ARG A 138 6.15 7.97 -14.57
N ASP A 139 5.09 8.13 -13.79
CA ASP A 139 4.99 7.54 -12.46
C ASP A 139 4.39 6.14 -12.51
N VAL A 140 4.91 5.28 -11.66
CA VAL A 140 4.39 3.94 -11.42
C VAL A 140 3.79 3.90 -10.03
N ARG A 141 2.52 3.52 -9.95
CA ARG A 141 1.78 3.36 -8.70
C ARG A 141 1.40 1.91 -8.48
N TRP A 142 1.34 1.55 -7.21
CA TRP A 142 1.02 0.22 -6.77
C TRP A 142 -0.29 0.22 -5.98
N PHE A 143 -1.14 -0.73 -6.26
CA PHE A 143 -2.44 -0.88 -5.60
C PHE A 143 -2.58 -2.29 -5.06
N MET A 144 -3.17 -2.41 -3.88
CA MET A 144 -3.57 -3.70 -3.35
C MET A 144 -4.63 -4.33 -4.24
N ASN A 145 -4.51 -5.63 -4.52
CA ASN A 145 -5.56 -6.34 -5.22
C ASN A 145 -6.80 -6.46 -4.30
N PRO A 146 -7.98 -5.93 -4.68
CA PRO A 146 -9.18 -5.99 -3.86
C PRO A 146 -9.66 -7.39 -3.53
N ARG A 147 -9.20 -8.41 -4.27
CA ARG A 147 -9.47 -9.82 -3.96
C ARG A 147 -8.72 -10.30 -2.74
N VAL A 148 -7.56 -9.70 -2.44
CA VAL A 148 -6.73 -10.04 -1.27
C VAL A 148 -7.09 -9.16 -0.09
N GLY A 149 -7.06 -7.83 -0.28
CA GLY A 149 -7.32 -6.87 0.79
C GLY A 149 -7.97 -5.59 0.26
N THR A 150 -8.90 -5.03 1.03
CA THR A 150 -9.61 -3.80 0.65
C THR A 150 -10.22 -3.12 1.87
N HIS A 151 -10.42 -1.81 1.77
CA HIS A 151 -11.23 -1.03 2.72
C HIS A 151 -12.67 -0.83 2.24
N LEU A 152 -12.95 -1.17 0.98
CA LEU A 152 -14.29 -1.00 0.40
C LEU A 152 -15.29 -1.98 1.01
N THR A 153 -16.54 -1.54 1.19
CA THR A 153 -17.63 -2.34 1.73
C THR A 153 -18.76 -2.54 0.71
N GLY A 154 -19.62 -3.52 0.94
CA GLY A 154 -20.84 -3.76 0.16
C GLY A 154 -20.59 -3.87 -1.34
N LEU A 155 -21.47 -3.26 -2.14
CA LEU A 155 -21.44 -3.30 -3.61
C LEU A 155 -20.14 -2.73 -4.21
N ALA A 156 -19.53 -1.72 -3.57
CA ALA A 156 -18.26 -1.16 -4.03
C ALA A 156 -17.14 -2.21 -3.97
N ARG A 157 -17.09 -2.99 -2.90
CA ARG A 157 -16.15 -4.12 -2.77
C ARG A 157 -16.37 -5.16 -3.86
N GLU A 158 -17.61 -5.60 -4.06
CA GLU A 158 -17.92 -6.61 -5.06
C GLU A 158 -17.55 -6.16 -6.47
N LYS A 159 -17.86 -4.91 -6.81
CA LYS A 159 -17.48 -4.32 -8.10
C LYS A 159 -15.97 -4.29 -8.28
N ALA A 160 -15.24 -3.84 -7.26
CA ALA A 160 -13.78 -3.79 -7.29
C ALA A 160 -13.15 -5.20 -7.42
N GLN A 161 -13.68 -6.19 -6.68
CA GLN A 161 -13.20 -7.57 -6.74
C GLN A 161 -13.48 -8.24 -8.10
N LYS A 162 -14.65 -7.97 -8.72
CA LYS A 162 -14.97 -8.46 -10.07
C LYS A 162 -14.05 -7.87 -11.13
N ALA A 163 -13.71 -6.59 -11.01
CA ALA A 163 -12.81 -5.90 -11.94
C ALA A 163 -11.32 -6.22 -11.73
N ALA A 164 -10.95 -6.74 -10.56
CA ALA A 164 -9.55 -7.04 -10.23
C ALA A 164 -9.06 -8.32 -10.94
N PRO A 165 -7.78 -8.35 -11.37
CA PRO A 165 -7.19 -9.55 -11.94
C PRO A 165 -7.22 -10.70 -10.92
N PRO A 166 -7.37 -11.97 -11.39
CA PRO A 166 -7.22 -13.11 -10.51
C PRO A 166 -5.78 -13.19 -9.98
N LEU A 167 -5.62 -13.80 -8.81
CA LEU A 167 -4.29 -14.26 -8.41
C LEU A 167 -3.92 -15.46 -9.28
N LEU A 168 -2.62 -15.58 -9.55
CA LEU A 168 -2.13 -16.80 -10.19
C LEU A 168 -2.47 -17.98 -9.26
N ASP A 169 -3.27 -18.90 -9.74
CA ASP A 169 -3.43 -20.17 -9.07
C ASP A 169 -2.05 -20.83 -9.03
N VAL A 170 -1.55 -21.05 -7.83
CA VAL A 170 -0.41 -21.94 -7.65
C VAL A 170 -0.92 -23.32 -8.04
N ILE A 171 -0.64 -23.73 -9.26
CA ILE A 171 -0.93 -25.08 -9.72
C ILE A 171 -0.16 -25.99 -8.77
N GLU A 172 -0.88 -26.66 -7.87
CA GLU A 172 -0.32 -27.74 -7.08
C GLU A 172 0.14 -28.83 -8.07
N GLY A 173 1.43 -28.91 -8.29
CA GLY A 173 2.02 -30.00 -9.08
C GLY A 173 2.79 -29.58 -10.32
N GLY A 174 3.81 -28.77 -10.15
CA GLY A 174 4.78 -28.46 -11.22
C GLY A 174 6.23 -28.56 -10.76
N ARG A 175 6.59 -29.54 -9.97
CA ARG A 175 7.97 -30.03 -9.98
C ARG A 175 8.12 -30.93 -11.20
N GLY A 176 8.21 -30.31 -12.38
CA GLY A 176 8.80 -30.93 -13.54
C GLY A 176 10.28 -31.16 -13.25
N ARG A 177 10.70 -32.40 -13.32
CA ARG A 177 12.07 -32.90 -13.27
C ARG A 177 12.96 -32.20 -14.28
#